data_5a38cfc9866cd124bf5dad7253a28245
#
_entry.id   5a38cfc9866cd124bf5dad7253a28245
#
_cell.length_a   1.000
_cell.length_b   1.000
_cell.length_c   1.000
_cell.angle_alpha   90.00
_cell.angle_beta   90.00
_cell.angle_gamma   90.00
#
_symmetry.space_group_name_H-M   'P 1'
#
loop_
_entity.id
_entity.type
_entity.pdbx_description
1 polymer ?
#
loop_
_entity_poly.entity_id
_entity_poly.type
_entity_poly.pdbx_seq_one_letter_code
_entity_poly.pdbx_strand_id
1 'polypeptide(L)'
;MKKALALLLALVMVFSLAACSNSGDNNTQNPGGNTQNPGTQAPGGDNTNPPENPDGNKFDPTGKKIGFVTFGPGEFFTMLAETYVETFKAQGWDASYQDGGFDPPTQIAAAENYVAMGVDVLVIWAVVPDALTNVVQDAMNKGIKVVSFVGDLPQYNLRMRAEDEDLASNLAKLAAKWIDETYANEPDHSVPVAVLSCRTANTGVVQADTLLKIADYSKKAATPTEFEQSDESVPTGQTAAENLYTTHPEIKVFLTPHNGLANGVNSFYTSMSSPVTNYDGMGIFCINGDGSTTDSIKSSTEGKSPLRGTVMTGSVQDTADEMLMYITGLMDGTYADGYVSDANLLFIFDKTIDEYQSTGAVTSVTGADFN
;
A
#
# COMPACT_ATOMS: atom_id res chain seq x y z
N MET A 1 -29.82 -41.55 3.93
CA MET A 1 -29.64 -40.09 4.13
C MET A 1 -28.75 -39.41 3.06
N LYS A 2 -28.61 -40.00 1.86
CA LYS A 2 -27.80 -39.41 0.75
C LYS A 2 -28.63 -39.04 -0.49
N LYS A 3 -29.95 -38.96 -0.40
CA LYS A 3 -30.86 -38.62 -1.51
C LYS A 3 -31.74 -37.39 -1.27
N ALA A 4 -31.59 -36.68 -0.14
CA ALA A 4 -32.35 -35.47 0.18
C ALA A 4 -31.58 -34.16 -0.02
N LEU A 5 -30.28 -34.22 -0.40
CA LEU A 5 -29.44 -33.03 -0.61
C LEU A 5 -29.34 -32.60 -2.06
N ALA A 6 -29.90 -33.37 -3.00
CA ALA A 6 -29.83 -33.08 -4.44
C ALA A 6 -31.05 -32.33 -4.99
N LEU A 7 -32.07 -32.03 -4.16
CA LEU A 7 -33.31 -31.37 -4.61
C LEU A 7 -33.44 -29.91 -4.16
N LEU A 8 -32.48 -29.36 -3.44
CA LEU A 8 -32.52 -27.97 -2.97
C LEU A 8 -31.62 -27.02 -3.77
N LEU A 9 -30.87 -27.52 -4.75
CA LEU A 9 -30.00 -26.71 -5.61
C LEU A 9 -30.55 -26.40 -7.00
N ALA A 10 -31.80 -26.79 -7.29
CA ALA A 10 -32.43 -26.63 -8.60
C ALA A 10 -33.51 -25.54 -8.68
N LEU A 11 -33.68 -24.70 -7.64
CA LEU A 11 -34.80 -23.73 -7.60
C LEU A 11 -34.37 -22.24 -7.52
N VAL A 12 -33.17 -21.89 -7.89
CA VAL A 12 -32.70 -20.48 -7.87
C VAL A 12 -32.27 -19.97 -9.25
N MET A 13 -32.54 -20.67 -10.34
CA MET A 13 -32.23 -20.21 -11.68
C MET A 13 -33.46 -20.07 -12.59
N VAL A 14 -34.46 -19.30 -12.20
CA VAL A 14 -35.45 -18.74 -13.14
C VAL A 14 -36.00 -17.46 -12.52
N PHE A 15 -35.38 -16.32 -12.74
CA PHE A 15 -36.03 -15.01 -12.82
C PHE A 15 -35.00 -13.93 -13.16
N SER A 16 -34.68 -13.82 -14.46
CA SER A 16 -34.18 -12.55 -14.99
C SER A 16 -34.21 -12.57 -16.52
N LEU A 17 -35.37 -12.27 -17.07
CA LEU A 17 -35.52 -11.85 -18.47
C LEU A 17 -36.89 -11.17 -18.60
N ALA A 18 -36.94 -9.86 -18.52
CA ALA A 18 -37.87 -9.01 -19.25
C ALA A 18 -37.73 -7.55 -18.78
N ALA A 19 -37.16 -6.72 -19.65
CA ALA A 19 -37.81 -5.49 -20.07
C ALA A 19 -36.91 -4.77 -21.09
N CYS A 20 -37.34 -4.86 -22.32
CA CYS A 20 -36.87 -4.06 -23.46
C CYS A 20 -37.56 -2.71 -23.50
N SER A 21 -36.78 -1.73 -23.98
CA SER A 21 -37.13 -0.62 -24.88
C SER A 21 -38.23 0.39 -24.48
N ASN A 22 -37.85 1.63 -24.46
CA ASN A 22 -38.46 2.58 -25.38
C ASN A 22 -37.58 3.83 -25.61
N SER A 23 -37.42 4.15 -26.89
CA SER A 23 -36.82 5.36 -27.45
C SER A 23 -37.76 6.55 -27.30
N GLY A 24 -37.21 7.75 -27.19
CA GLY A 24 -37.97 8.98 -27.33
C GLY A 24 -37.04 10.18 -27.31
N ASP A 25 -36.66 10.63 -28.51
CA ASP A 25 -36.06 11.96 -28.78
C ASP A 25 -36.88 13.10 -28.19
N ASN A 26 -36.21 14.08 -27.61
CA ASN A 26 -36.50 15.47 -27.98
C ASN A 26 -35.39 16.42 -27.50
N ASN A 27 -34.92 17.12 -28.49
CA ASN A 27 -34.01 18.23 -28.54
C ASN A 27 -34.67 19.50 -27.93
N THR A 28 -33.98 20.24 -27.03
CA THR A 28 -34.12 21.68 -26.94
C THR A 28 -32.88 22.32 -26.30
N GLN A 29 -32.44 23.33 -26.95
CA GLN A 29 -31.32 24.24 -26.85
C GLN A 29 -30.92 24.76 -25.45
N ASN A 30 -29.59 24.89 -25.33
CA ASN A 30 -28.83 25.68 -24.39
C ASN A 30 -29.17 27.18 -24.47
N PRO A 31 -29.06 27.94 -23.38
CA PRO A 31 -28.07 29.00 -23.42
C PRO A 31 -27.20 29.08 -22.14
N GLY A 32 -25.97 29.42 -22.40
CA GLY A 32 -24.79 29.48 -21.61
C GLY A 32 -24.87 30.20 -20.26
N GLY A 33 -24.08 29.69 -19.37
CA GLY A 33 -23.68 30.31 -18.12
C GLY A 33 -22.29 29.79 -17.75
N ASN A 34 -21.30 30.62 -18.03
CA ASN A 34 -19.91 30.43 -17.73
C ASN A 34 -19.73 30.56 -16.21
N THR A 35 -19.47 29.44 -15.51
CA THR A 35 -18.92 29.47 -14.15
C THR A 35 -17.60 28.75 -14.16
N GLN A 36 -16.53 29.52 -14.15
CA GLN A 36 -15.18 29.10 -13.92
C GLN A 36 -15.10 28.41 -12.56
N ASN A 37 -14.73 27.14 -12.58
CA ASN A 37 -14.30 26.40 -11.41
C ASN A 37 -12.85 26.83 -11.10
N PRO A 38 -12.53 27.34 -9.90
CA PRO A 38 -11.15 27.60 -9.55
C PRO A 38 -10.46 26.26 -9.36
N GLY A 39 -9.57 25.92 -10.28
CA GLY A 39 -8.67 24.78 -10.11
C GLY A 39 -7.85 24.97 -8.84
N THR A 40 -8.02 24.07 -7.90
CA THR A 40 -7.09 23.88 -6.80
C THR A 40 -5.84 23.25 -7.37
N GLN A 41 -4.83 24.07 -7.62
CA GLN A 41 -3.46 23.59 -7.76
C GLN A 41 -3.04 23.02 -6.40
N ALA A 42 -2.71 21.73 -6.38
CA ALA A 42 -1.96 21.14 -5.28
C ALA A 42 -0.61 21.86 -5.19
N PRO A 43 -0.16 22.33 -4.03
CA PRO A 43 1.20 22.79 -3.85
C PRO A 43 2.09 21.56 -3.82
N GLY A 44 2.84 21.32 -4.89
CA GLY A 44 4.04 20.51 -4.84
C GLY A 44 5.06 21.26 -3.99
N GLY A 45 5.29 20.80 -2.78
CA GLY A 45 6.27 21.32 -1.84
C GLY A 45 7.09 20.18 -1.28
N ASP A 46 8.30 20.07 -1.82
CA ASP A 46 9.40 19.30 -1.27
C ASP A 46 9.73 19.88 0.12
N ASN A 47 9.23 19.29 1.20
CA ASN A 47 9.59 19.66 2.56
C ASN A 47 9.46 18.44 3.48
N THR A 48 10.58 17.81 3.74
CA THR A 48 10.77 16.72 4.71
C THR A 48 10.74 17.18 6.18
N ASN A 49 10.42 18.43 6.46
CA ASN A 49 10.17 18.91 7.81
C ASN A 49 8.69 19.29 7.98
N PRO A 50 8.03 18.84 9.08
CA PRO A 50 6.70 19.32 9.41
C PRO A 50 6.70 20.87 9.46
N PRO A 51 5.64 21.54 8.98
CA PRO A 51 5.52 22.98 9.14
C PRO A 51 5.60 23.33 10.63
N GLU A 52 6.40 24.34 10.96
CA GLU A 52 6.46 24.82 12.36
C GLU A 52 5.07 25.33 12.78
N ASN A 53 4.61 24.91 13.95
CA ASN A 53 3.37 25.42 14.55
C ASN A 53 3.49 26.93 14.77
N PRO A 54 2.71 27.76 14.06
CA PRO A 54 2.85 29.23 14.10
C PRO A 54 2.59 29.84 15.49
N ASP A 55 1.87 29.14 16.37
CA ASP A 55 1.50 29.63 17.70
C ASP A 55 2.37 29.05 18.85
N GLY A 56 3.28 28.11 18.55
CA GLY A 56 4.20 27.51 19.53
C GLY A 56 3.52 26.78 20.69
N ASN A 57 2.21 26.57 20.61
CA ASN A 57 1.44 25.91 21.65
C ASN A 57 1.51 24.40 21.44
N LYS A 58 2.20 23.69 22.34
CA LYS A 58 2.26 22.23 22.27
C LYS A 58 0.89 21.66 22.67
N PHE A 59 0.32 20.85 21.80
CA PHE A 59 -0.89 20.09 22.11
C PHE A 59 -0.64 19.15 23.30
N ASP A 60 -1.52 19.23 24.30
CA ASP A 60 -1.52 18.30 25.44
C ASP A 60 -2.60 17.23 25.20
N PRO A 61 -2.21 15.96 24.95
CA PRO A 61 -3.14 14.88 24.72
C PRO A 61 -3.81 14.33 25.98
N THR A 62 -3.44 14.82 27.17
CA THR A 62 -3.95 14.30 28.46
C THR A 62 -5.47 14.38 28.52
N GLY A 63 -6.12 13.23 28.66
CA GLY A 63 -7.57 13.10 28.69
C GLY A 63 -8.28 13.18 27.34
N LYS A 64 -7.54 13.35 26.26
CA LYS A 64 -8.08 13.23 24.90
C LYS A 64 -8.32 11.77 24.54
N LYS A 65 -9.41 11.51 23.82
CA LYS A 65 -9.83 10.17 23.43
C LYS A 65 -9.59 9.93 21.95
N ILE A 66 -9.02 8.77 21.62
CA ILE A 66 -8.85 8.33 20.24
C ILE A 66 -9.35 6.90 20.08
N GLY A 67 -10.16 6.67 19.04
CA GLY A 67 -10.69 5.36 18.67
C GLY A 67 -10.15 4.92 17.32
N PHE A 68 -9.71 3.65 17.24
CA PHE A 68 -9.26 3.03 16.01
C PHE A 68 -10.29 1.98 15.59
N VAL A 69 -10.79 2.06 14.36
CA VAL A 69 -11.62 1.03 13.71
C VAL A 69 -10.77 0.32 12.68
N THR A 70 -10.44 -0.95 12.92
CA THR A 70 -9.55 -1.74 12.08
C THR A 70 -10.29 -2.40 10.92
N PHE A 71 -9.57 -3.04 9.99
CA PHE A 71 -10.17 -3.83 8.93
C PHE A 71 -10.97 -5.01 9.47
N GLY A 72 -10.37 -5.81 10.35
CA GLY A 72 -10.97 -7.05 10.82
C GLY A 72 -10.01 -7.88 11.68
N PRO A 73 -10.46 -9.08 12.07
CA PRO A 73 -9.67 -9.97 12.92
C PRO A 73 -8.45 -10.52 12.17
N GLY A 74 -7.41 -10.83 12.94
CA GLY A 74 -6.18 -11.45 12.47
C GLY A 74 -4.98 -11.00 13.29
N GLU A 75 -4.02 -11.88 13.47
CA GLU A 75 -2.84 -11.63 14.31
C GLU A 75 -2.10 -10.35 13.90
N PHE A 76 -1.92 -10.15 12.60
CA PHE A 76 -1.28 -8.97 12.04
C PHE A 76 -2.06 -7.67 12.36
N PHE A 77 -3.37 -7.64 12.11
CA PHE A 77 -4.18 -6.44 12.35
C PHE A 77 -4.34 -6.14 13.85
N THR A 78 -4.39 -7.17 14.68
CA THR A 78 -4.39 -7.02 16.14
C THR A 78 -3.07 -6.41 16.61
N MET A 79 -1.93 -6.92 16.15
CA MET A 79 -0.60 -6.39 16.46
C MET A 79 -0.48 -4.90 16.05
N LEU A 80 -0.95 -4.55 14.84
CA LEU A 80 -0.97 -3.15 14.37
C LEU A 80 -1.78 -2.26 15.31
N ALA A 81 -3.02 -2.68 15.61
CA ALA A 81 -3.92 -1.91 16.46
C ALA A 81 -3.39 -1.74 17.89
N GLU A 82 -2.82 -2.80 18.47
CA GLU A 82 -2.20 -2.77 19.80
C GLU A 82 -1.00 -1.81 19.82
N THR A 83 -0.12 -1.86 18.81
CA THR A 83 1.02 -0.96 18.71
C THR A 83 0.57 0.51 18.66
N TYR A 84 -0.44 0.83 17.85
CA TYR A 84 -0.96 2.19 17.77
C TYR A 84 -1.59 2.64 19.08
N VAL A 85 -2.41 1.79 19.70
CA VAL A 85 -3.02 2.08 21.00
C VAL A 85 -1.96 2.32 22.08
N GLU A 86 -0.92 1.49 22.15
CA GLU A 86 0.20 1.63 23.10
C GLU A 86 0.99 2.90 22.86
N THR A 87 1.32 3.23 21.60
CA THR A 87 2.02 4.45 21.21
C THR A 87 1.25 5.69 21.64
N PHE A 88 -0.06 5.75 21.40
CA PHE A 88 -0.89 6.88 21.80
C PHE A 88 -1.06 6.96 23.33
N LYS A 89 -1.26 5.83 24.03
CA LYS A 89 -1.32 5.79 25.49
C LYS A 89 -0.04 6.27 26.16
N ALA A 90 1.13 5.96 25.59
CA ALA A 90 2.41 6.40 26.10
C ALA A 90 2.55 7.94 26.09
N GLN A 91 1.78 8.64 25.24
CA GLN A 91 1.72 10.09 25.16
C GLN A 91 0.58 10.70 25.97
N GLY A 92 -0.22 9.90 26.68
CA GLY A 92 -1.30 10.39 27.55
C GLY A 92 -2.71 10.38 26.94
N TRP A 93 -2.88 9.83 25.72
CA TRP A 93 -4.20 9.64 25.13
C TRP A 93 -4.99 8.52 25.83
N ASP A 94 -6.31 8.64 25.90
CA ASP A 94 -7.22 7.54 26.17
C ASP A 94 -7.54 6.83 24.83
N ALA A 95 -6.70 5.85 24.50
CA ALA A 95 -6.71 5.16 23.21
C ALA A 95 -7.31 3.75 23.30
N SER A 96 -8.12 3.38 22.32
CA SER A 96 -8.68 2.02 22.19
C SER A 96 -8.94 1.67 20.73
N TYR A 97 -9.10 0.37 20.42
CA TYR A 97 -9.50 -0.07 19.09
C TYR A 97 -10.74 -0.98 19.13
N GLN A 98 -11.45 -1.04 18.03
CA GLN A 98 -12.53 -2.00 17.73
C GLN A 98 -12.26 -2.67 16.39
N ASP A 99 -12.52 -3.97 16.35
CA ASP A 99 -12.37 -4.79 15.15
C ASP A 99 -13.50 -4.51 14.15
N GLY A 100 -13.16 -4.30 12.89
CA GLY A 100 -14.11 -4.02 11.80
C GLY A 100 -14.70 -5.26 11.13
N GLY A 101 -14.26 -6.47 11.52
CA GLY A 101 -14.85 -7.75 11.08
C GLY A 101 -14.67 -8.08 9.59
N PHE A 102 -13.87 -7.33 8.83
CA PHE A 102 -13.83 -7.32 7.36
C PHE A 102 -15.24 -7.16 6.73
N ASP A 103 -16.14 -6.48 7.45
CA ASP A 103 -17.55 -6.38 7.12
C ASP A 103 -18.04 -4.94 7.33
N PRO A 104 -18.60 -4.28 6.29
CA PRO A 104 -19.03 -2.89 6.41
C PRO A 104 -20.03 -2.62 7.53
N PRO A 105 -21.08 -3.43 7.77
CA PRO A 105 -21.97 -3.24 8.91
C PRO A 105 -21.26 -3.25 10.26
N THR A 106 -20.32 -4.17 10.48
CA THR A 106 -19.52 -4.24 11.71
C THR A 106 -18.65 -3.02 11.87
N GLN A 107 -18.01 -2.56 10.78
CA GLN A 107 -17.18 -1.35 10.77
C GLN A 107 -17.99 -0.09 11.07
N ILE A 108 -19.20 0.04 10.50
CA ILE A 108 -20.11 1.13 10.77
C ILE A 108 -20.48 1.15 12.25
N ALA A 109 -20.89 -0.02 12.82
CA ALA A 109 -21.25 -0.12 14.23
C ALA A 109 -20.09 0.25 15.17
N ALA A 110 -18.87 -0.18 14.87
CA ALA A 110 -17.67 0.20 15.61
C ALA A 110 -17.41 1.72 15.57
N ALA A 111 -17.55 2.34 14.40
CA ALA A 111 -17.41 3.79 14.25
C ALA A 111 -18.52 4.55 15.00
N GLU A 112 -19.78 4.11 14.89
CA GLU A 112 -20.91 4.69 15.64
C GLU A 112 -20.72 4.62 17.15
N ASN A 113 -20.15 3.53 17.67
CA ASN A 113 -19.81 3.39 19.09
C ASN A 113 -18.82 4.47 19.53
N TYR A 114 -17.76 4.73 18.76
CA TYR A 114 -16.81 5.79 19.07
C TYR A 114 -17.42 7.19 18.96
N VAL A 115 -18.29 7.42 17.98
CA VAL A 115 -19.06 8.66 17.86
C VAL A 115 -19.95 8.87 19.08
N ALA A 116 -20.60 7.82 19.59
CA ALA A 116 -21.43 7.87 20.80
C ALA A 116 -20.59 8.07 22.08
N MET A 117 -19.37 7.51 22.14
CA MET A 117 -18.43 7.71 23.24
C MET A 117 -17.83 9.12 23.27
N GLY A 118 -18.01 9.90 22.20
CA GLY A 118 -17.50 11.27 22.08
C GLY A 118 -15.98 11.29 22.08
N VAL A 119 -15.34 10.50 21.21
CA VAL A 119 -13.88 10.56 21.03
C VAL A 119 -13.48 11.90 20.40
N ASP A 120 -12.27 12.37 20.63
CA ASP A 120 -11.73 13.56 19.97
C ASP A 120 -11.26 13.25 18.55
N VAL A 121 -10.73 12.03 18.35
CA VAL A 121 -10.22 11.54 17.06
C VAL A 121 -10.75 10.14 16.77
N LEU A 122 -11.16 9.90 15.53
CA LEU A 122 -11.60 8.61 15.02
C LEU A 122 -10.75 8.23 13.81
N VAL A 123 -9.93 7.19 13.95
CA VAL A 123 -9.10 6.63 12.88
C VAL A 123 -9.81 5.43 12.28
N ILE A 124 -9.97 5.39 10.96
CA ILE A 124 -10.68 4.30 10.28
C ILE A 124 -9.80 3.70 9.18
N TRP A 125 -9.67 2.38 9.19
CA TRP A 125 -9.11 1.56 8.12
C TRP A 125 -10.27 0.97 7.32
N ALA A 126 -10.68 1.68 6.28
CA ALA A 126 -11.96 1.41 5.63
C ALA A 126 -11.91 0.18 4.71
N VAL A 127 -12.76 -0.83 4.97
CA VAL A 127 -12.98 -2.00 4.08
C VAL A 127 -13.74 -1.59 2.83
N VAL A 128 -14.81 -0.82 2.99
CA VAL A 128 -15.59 -0.23 1.91
C VAL A 128 -15.84 1.24 2.26
N PRO A 129 -15.00 2.15 1.77
CA PRO A 129 -15.04 3.58 2.16
C PRO A 129 -16.41 4.23 2.01
N ASP A 130 -17.10 4.01 0.90
CA ASP A 130 -18.40 4.62 0.61
C ASP A 130 -19.49 4.23 1.62
N ALA A 131 -19.40 3.02 2.20
CA ALA A 131 -20.34 2.54 3.20
C ALA A 131 -20.29 3.34 4.51
N LEU A 132 -19.14 3.98 4.79
CA LEU A 132 -18.88 4.74 6.01
C LEU A 132 -19.28 6.22 5.91
N THR A 133 -19.74 6.69 4.74
CA THR A 133 -20.03 8.11 4.48
C THR A 133 -20.89 8.76 5.56
N ASN A 134 -21.98 8.12 5.97
CA ASN A 134 -22.92 8.70 6.93
C ASN A 134 -22.34 8.81 8.35
N VAL A 135 -21.65 7.79 8.83
CA VAL A 135 -21.04 7.80 10.17
C VAL A 135 -19.85 8.77 10.23
N VAL A 136 -19.07 8.89 9.16
CA VAL A 136 -18.00 9.87 9.04
C VAL A 136 -18.55 11.29 9.07
N GLN A 137 -19.62 11.57 8.32
CA GLN A 137 -20.29 12.87 8.33
C GLN A 137 -20.86 13.21 9.72
N ASP A 138 -21.46 12.24 10.42
CA ASP A 138 -21.98 12.45 11.79
C ASP A 138 -20.85 12.73 12.77
N ALA A 139 -19.72 12.01 12.69
CA ALA A 139 -18.53 12.25 13.49
C ALA A 139 -18.01 13.69 13.29
N MET A 140 -17.82 14.11 12.04
CA MET A 140 -17.31 15.45 11.71
C MET A 140 -18.29 16.55 12.15
N ASN A 141 -19.61 16.35 12.00
CA ASN A 141 -20.62 17.30 12.49
C ASN A 141 -20.61 17.47 14.01
N LYS A 142 -20.14 16.44 14.76
CA LYS A 142 -19.96 16.49 16.21
C LYS A 142 -18.59 17.05 16.62
N GLY A 143 -17.76 17.46 15.66
CA GLY A 143 -16.45 18.02 15.91
C GLY A 143 -15.35 16.96 16.17
N ILE A 144 -15.65 15.69 15.92
CA ILE A 144 -14.66 14.60 15.99
C ILE A 144 -13.75 14.72 14.75
N LYS A 145 -12.44 14.71 14.97
CA LYS A 145 -11.48 14.65 13.85
C LYS A 145 -11.43 13.24 13.28
N VAL A 146 -11.75 13.12 12.00
CA VAL A 146 -11.72 11.83 11.28
C VAL A 146 -10.42 11.68 10.52
N VAL A 147 -9.74 10.55 10.74
CA VAL A 147 -8.50 10.17 10.07
C VAL A 147 -8.78 8.99 9.16
N SER A 148 -8.56 9.16 7.86
CA SER A 148 -8.56 8.09 6.88
C SER A 148 -7.16 7.45 6.86
N PHE A 149 -7.08 6.19 7.23
CA PHE A 149 -5.85 5.42 7.18
C PHE A 149 -6.08 4.16 6.35
N VAL A 150 -5.32 3.99 5.30
CA VAL A 150 -5.50 2.92 4.29
C VAL A 150 -6.94 2.83 3.79
N GLY A 151 -7.20 3.37 2.63
CA GLY A 151 -8.52 3.49 2.04
C GLY A 151 -9.03 4.95 2.02
N ASP A 152 -9.72 5.29 0.96
CA ASP A 152 -10.15 6.66 0.68
C ASP A 152 -11.54 6.92 1.24
N LEU A 153 -11.62 7.31 2.51
CA LEU A 153 -12.87 7.83 3.03
C LEU A 153 -13.34 9.04 2.20
N PRO A 154 -14.64 9.17 1.89
CA PRO A 154 -15.16 10.28 1.09
C PRO A 154 -14.95 11.64 1.75
N GLN A 155 -14.77 11.68 3.09
CA GLN A 155 -14.49 12.87 3.88
C GLN A 155 -13.55 12.52 5.02
N TYR A 156 -12.64 13.44 5.35
CA TYR A 156 -11.66 13.29 6.44
C TYR A 156 -11.11 14.65 6.86
N ASN A 157 -10.52 14.71 8.05
CA ASN A 157 -9.69 15.85 8.48
C ASN A 157 -8.21 15.58 8.18
N LEU A 158 -7.80 14.31 8.21
CA LEU A 158 -6.45 13.87 7.85
C LEU A 158 -6.56 12.57 7.03
N ARG A 159 -5.83 12.48 5.94
CA ARG A 159 -5.62 11.24 5.22
C ARG A 159 -4.15 10.86 5.27
N MET A 160 -3.86 9.70 5.83
CA MET A 160 -2.52 9.13 5.78
C MET A 160 -2.43 8.21 4.56
N ARG A 161 -1.53 8.56 3.65
CA ARG A 161 -1.32 7.79 2.40
C ARG A 161 -0.35 6.65 2.64
N ALA A 162 -0.72 5.48 2.19
CA ALA A 162 0.16 4.40 1.77
C ALA A 162 -0.46 3.86 0.49
N GLU A 163 -0.34 4.62 -0.61
CA GLU A 163 -0.99 4.24 -1.87
C GLU A 163 -0.21 3.13 -2.54
N ASP A 164 -0.93 2.11 -2.99
CA ASP A 164 -0.38 0.98 -3.72
C ASP A 164 0.37 1.42 -4.98
N GLU A 165 -0.12 2.48 -5.63
CA GLU A 165 0.52 3.07 -6.80
C GLU A 165 1.86 3.74 -6.46
N ASP A 166 1.94 4.44 -5.31
CA ASP A 166 3.19 5.08 -4.84
C ASP A 166 4.26 4.03 -4.51
N LEU A 167 3.89 2.98 -3.78
CA LEU A 167 4.79 1.86 -3.49
C LEU A 167 5.31 1.22 -4.77
N ALA A 168 4.41 0.89 -5.70
CA ALA A 168 4.75 0.20 -6.92
C ALA A 168 5.56 1.07 -7.90
N SER A 169 5.21 2.36 -8.05
CA SER A 169 5.96 3.28 -8.92
C SER A 169 7.38 3.53 -8.39
N ASN A 170 7.54 3.68 -7.08
CA ASN A 170 8.85 3.84 -6.47
C ASN A 170 9.70 2.56 -6.53
N LEU A 171 9.07 1.36 -6.40
CA LEU A 171 9.76 0.11 -6.66
C LEU A 171 10.21 0.01 -8.12
N ALA A 172 9.34 0.37 -9.08
CA ALA A 172 9.69 0.37 -10.49
C ALA A 172 10.86 1.32 -10.80
N LYS A 173 10.90 2.51 -10.20
CA LYS A 173 12.02 3.46 -10.33
C LYS A 173 13.31 2.93 -9.72
N LEU A 174 13.26 2.32 -8.53
CA LEU A 174 14.43 1.68 -7.90
C LEU A 174 14.98 0.58 -8.81
N ALA A 175 14.12 -0.31 -9.29
CA ALA A 175 14.51 -1.38 -10.19
C ALA A 175 15.03 -0.85 -11.55
N ALA A 176 14.40 0.18 -12.10
CA ALA A 176 14.81 0.83 -13.34
C ALA A 176 16.24 1.37 -13.25
N LYS A 177 16.57 2.06 -12.16
CA LYS A 177 17.93 2.57 -11.91
C LYS A 177 18.94 1.43 -11.87
N TRP A 178 18.65 0.36 -11.15
CA TRP A 178 19.53 -0.81 -11.09
C TRP A 178 19.68 -1.49 -12.46
N ILE A 179 18.61 -1.62 -13.24
CA ILE A 179 18.64 -2.18 -14.60
C ILE A 179 19.50 -1.31 -15.50
N ASP A 180 19.30 0.00 -15.51
CA ASP A 180 20.04 0.93 -16.36
C ASP A 180 21.54 0.98 -16.02
N GLU A 181 21.90 0.85 -14.75
CA GLU A 181 23.31 0.75 -14.31
C GLU A 181 23.92 -0.61 -14.67
N THR A 182 23.20 -1.72 -14.40
CA THR A 182 23.70 -3.08 -14.62
C THR A 182 23.85 -3.41 -16.10
N TYR A 183 22.90 -2.98 -16.90
CA TYR A 183 22.82 -3.26 -18.35
C TYR A 183 23.15 -2.06 -19.22
N ALA A 184 24.02 -1.15 -18.73
CA ALA A 184 24.36 0.09 -19.41
C ALA A 184 24.83 -0.08 -20.86
N ASN A 185 25.48 -1.21 -21.18
CA ASN A 185 26.02 -1.52 -22.50
C ASN A 185 25.04 -2.28 -23.41
N GLU A 186 23.88 -2.70 -22.89
CA GLU A 186 22.86 -3.39 -23.68
C GLU A 186 22.04 -2.38 -24.51
N PRO A 187 21.42 -2.80 -25.61
CA PRO A 187 20.49 -1.95 -26.36
C PRO A 187 19.34 -1.45 -25.48
N ASP A 188 18.80 -0.29 -25.83
CA ASP A 188 17.62 0.24 -25.13
C ASP A 188 16.43 -0.69 -25.29
N HIS A 189 15.63 -0.83 -24.23
CA HIS A 189 14.44 -1.69 -24.16
C HIS A 189 14.67 -3.17 -24.52
N SER A 190 15.86 -3.70 -24.20
CA SER A 190 16.23 -5.08 -24.53
C SER A 190 16.30 -6.03 -23.33
N VAL A 191 16.27 -5.51 -22.09
CA VAL A 191 16.37 -6.32 -20.88
C VAL A 191 15.01 -6.92 -20.51
N PRO A 192 14.84 -8.25 -20.57
CA PRO A 192 13.57 -8.90 -20.23
C PRO A 192 13.25 -8.80 -18.75
N VAL A 193 12.04 -8.37 -18.43
CA VAL A 193 11.53 -8.21 -17.07
C VAL A 193 10.26 -9.04 -16.91
N ALA A 194 10.16 -9.81 -15.82
CA ALA A 194 8.94 -10.46 -15.39
C ALA A 194 8.28 -9.69 -14.25
N VAL A 195 6.97 -9.49 -14.32
CA VAL A 195 6.13 -9.09 -13.18
C VAL A 195 5.38 -10.34 -12.71
N LEU A 196 5.70 -10.84 -11.51
CA LEU A 196 4.93 -11.89 -10.87
C LEU A 196 3.79 -11.25 -10.09
N SER A 197 2.63 -11.16 -10.70
CA SER A 197 1.46 -10.49 -10.10
C SER A 197 0.59 -11.46 -9.27
N CYS A 198 -0.22 -10.91 -8.37
CA CYS A 198 -1.33 -11.60 -7.73
C CYS A 198 -2.52 -10.65 -7.72
N ARG A 199 -3.53 -10.92 -8.56
CA ARG A 199 -4.67 -10.01 -8.81
C ARG A 199 -5.92 -10.38 -8.00
N THR A 200 -5.74 -11.14 -6.91
CA THR A 200 -6.86 -11.61 -6.07
C THR A 200 -7.50 -10.48 -5.24
N ALA A 201 -6.80 -9.38 -5.02
CA ALA A 201 -7.27 -8.19 -4.34
C ALA A 201 -7.00 -6.92 -5.17
N ASN A 202 -7.75 -5.84 -4.92
CA ASN A 202 -7.59 -4.57 -5.63
C ASN A 202 -6.17 -3.99 -5.49
N THR A 203 -5.57 -4.09 -4.32
CA THR A 203 -4.17 -3.73 -4.04
C THR A 203 -3.22 -4.39 -5.04
N GLY A 204 -3.31 -5.72 -5.19
CA GLY A 204 -2.48 -6.47 -6.13
C GLY A 204 -2.72 -6.08 -7.60
N VAL A 205 -3.95 -5.69 -7.97
CA VAL A 205 -4.26 -5.17 -9.31
C VAL A 205 -3.54 -3.84 -9.55
N VAL A 206 -3.66 -2.87 -8.64
CA VAL A 206 -3.06 -1.54 -8.77
C VAL A 206 -1.53 -1.63 -8.80
N GLN A 207 -0.96 -2.44 -7.91
CA GLN A 207 0.50 -2.64 -7.85
C GLN A 207 1.03 -3.31 -9.11
N ALA A 208 0.38 -4.37 -9.60
CA ALA A 208 0.77 -5.05 -10.83
C ALA A 208 0.70 -4.13 -12.05
N ASP A 209 -0.41 -3.41 -12.23
CA ASP A 209 -0.59 -2.48 -13.35
C ASP A 209 0.46 -1.36 -13.34
N THR A 210 0.92 -0.94 -12.17
CA THR A 210 1.96 0.06 -12.01
C THR A 210 3.34 -0.53 -12.31
N LEU A 211 3.67 -1.72 -11.82
CA LEU A 211 4.95 -2.40 -12.09
C LEU A 211 5.11 -2.72 -13.58
N LEU A 212 4.02 -3.01 -14.29
CA LEU A 212 4.02 -3.23 -15.73
C LEU A 212 4.45 -1.99 -16.55
N LYS A 213 4.52 -0.82 -15.92
CA LYS A 213 5.02 0.42 -16.55
C LYS A 213 6.52 0.65 -16.36
N ILE A 214 7.30 -0.33 -15.89
CA ILE A 214 8.74 -0.13 -15.63
C ILE A 214 9.52 0.41 -16.83
N ALA A 215 9.12 0.05 -18.05
CA ALA A 215 9.74 0.56 -19.26
C ALA A 215 9.57 2.09 -19.46
N ASP A 216 8.65 2.72 -18.74
CA ASP A 216 8.47 4.17 -18.73
C ASP A 216 9.53 4.86 -17.84
N TYR A 217 10.15 4.12 -16.90
CA TYR A 217 11.16 4.59 -15.96
C TYR A 217 12.58 4.16 -16.34
N SER A 218 12.75 3.08 -17.13
CA SER A 218 14.05 2.52 -17.51
C SER A 218 14.28 2.65 -19.01
N LYS A 219 15.50 3.05 -19.37
CA LYS A 219 15.95 3.03 -20.78
C LYS A 219 16.24 1.62 -21.28
N LYS A 220 16.62 0.71 -20.38
CA LYS A 220 17.08 -0.64 -20.74
C LYS A 220 16.02 -1.71 -20.60
N ALA A 221 15.05 -1.55 -19.68
CA ALA A 221 13.99 -2.52 -19.51
C ALA A 221 13.12 -2.63 -20.78
N ALA A 222 12.91 -3.84 -21.25
CA ALA A 222 11.87 -4.13 -22.25
C ALA A 222 10.48 -3.99 -21.62
N THR A 223 9.44 -3.92 -22.44
CA THR A 223 8.06 -4.07 -21.96
C THR A 223 7.95 -5.37 -21.16
N PRO A 224 7.58 -5.31 -19.89
CA PRO A 224 7.58 -6.49 -19.03
C PRO A 224 6.52 -7.50 -19.44
N THR A 225 6.76 -8.77 -19.11
CA THR A 225 5.79 -9.85 -19.24
C THR A 225 5.19 -10.14 -17.89
N GLU A 226 3.86 -10.16 -17.80
CA GLU A 226 3.14 -10.53 -16.59
C GLU A 226 2.96 -12.04 -16.49
N PHE A 227 3.15 -12.55 -15.27
CA PHE A 227 2.88 -13.94 -14.91
C PHE A 227 2.04 -13.93 -13.62
N GLU A 228 0.72 -14.07 -13.80
CA GLU A 228 -0.22 -14.05 -12.68
C GLU A 228 -0.10 -15.31 -11.83
N GLN A 229 -0.06 -15.13 -10.51
CA GLN A 229 0.04 -16.17 -9.50
C GLN A 229 -1.27 -16.30 -8.72
N SER A 230 -1.50 -17.49 -8.17
CA SER A 230 -2.72 -17.78 -7.39
C SER A 230 -2.73 -17.13 -6.01
N ASP A 231 -1.55 -16.88 -5.44
CA ASP A 231 -1.34 -16.29 -4.13
C ASP A 231 0.07 -15.68 -4.02
N GLU A 232 0.36 -15.02 -2.91
CA GLU A 232 1.61 -14.28 -2.67
C GLU A 232 2.61 -15.04 -1.80
N SER A 233 2.45 -16.37 -1.67
CA SER A 233 3.28 -17.18 -0.79
C SER A 233 4.68 -17.48 -1.34
N VAL A 234 5.61 -17.79 -0.44
CA VAL A 234 6.96 -18.23 -0.80
C VAL A 234 6.96 -19.49 -1.69
N PRO A 235 6.16 -20.56 -1.40
CA PRO A 235 6.08 -21.72 -2.28
C PRO A 235 5.60 -21.38 -3.70
N THR A 236 4.64 -20.47 -3.85
CA THR A 236 4.15 -20.03 -5.15
C THR A 236 5.24 -19.29 -5.93
N GLY A 237 5.97 -18.36 -5.29
CA GLY A 237 7.10 -17.68 -5.90
C GLY A 237 8.23 -18.62 -6.32
N GLN A 238 8.53 -19.62 -5.51
CA GLN A 238 9.54 -20.64 -5.85
C GLN A 238 9.14 -21.48 -7.06
N THR A 239 7.88 -21.92 -7.11
CA THR A 239 7.34 -22.69 -8.24
C THR A 239 7.32 -21.85 -9.53
N ALA A 240 6.95 -20.58 -9.43
CA ALA A 240 6.98 -19.65 -10.55
C ALA A 240 8.41 -19.48 -11.10
N ALA A 241 9.40 -19.31 -10.24
CA ALA A 241 10.80 -19.19 -10.65
C ALA A 241 11.32 -20.45 -11.34
N GLU A 242 11.01 -21.65 -10.82
CA GLU A 242 11.38 -22.93 -11.41
C GLU A 242 10.80 -23.11 -12.82
N ASN A 243 9.52 -22.76 -12.99
CA ASN A 243 8.84 -22.81 -14.28
C ASN A 243 9.47 -21.81 -15.27
N LEU A 244 9.68 -20.57 -14.84
CA LEU A 244 10.22 -19.50 -15.69
C LEU A 244 11.69 -19.75 -16.07
N TYR A 245 12.49 -20.32 -15.17
CA TYR A 245 13.85 -20.72 -15.52
C TYR A 245 13.90 -21.68 -16.71
N THR A 246 12.89 -22.53 -16.83
CA THR A 246 12.80 -23.53 -17.92
C THR A 246 12.16 -22.97 -19.20
N THR A 247 11.12 -22.16 -19.06
CA THR A 247 10.31 -21.67 -20.17
C THR A 247 10.76 -20.31 -20.72
N HIS A 248 11.39 -19.49 -19.87
CA HIS A 248 11.85 -18.12 -20.15
C HIS A 248 13.23 -17.85 -19.54
N PRO A 249 14.27 -18.62 -19.95
CA PRO A 249 15.61 -18.52 -19.37
C PRO A 249 16.29 -17.16 -19.62
N GLU A 250 15.78 -16.36 -20.54
CA GLU A 250 16.23 -15.00 -20.81
C GLU A 250 15.86 -14.01 -19.69
N ILE A 251 14.79 -14.27 -18.92
CA ILE A 251 14.34 -13.40 -17.83
C ILE A 251 15.30 -13.50 -16.65
N LYS A 252 15.83 -12.37 -16.25
CA LYS A 252 16.74 -12.24 -15.10
C LYS A 252 16.32 -11.16 -14.10
N VAL A 253 15.28 -10.39 -14.44
CA VAL A 253 14.75 -9.36 -13.58
C VAL A 253 13.29 -9.67 -13.24
N PHE A 254 12.99 -9.69 -11.94
CA PHE A 254 11.69 -10.03 -11.41
C PHE A 254 11.19 -8.88 -10.54
N LEU A 255 9.99 -8.41 -10.81
CA LEU A 255 9.25 -7.46 -9.98
C LEU A 255 8.05 -8.17 -9.36
N THR A 256 7.86 -8.00 -8.08
CA THR A 256 6.74 -8.62 -7.37
C THR A 256 6.01 -7.61 -6.49
N PRO A 257 4.67 -7.63 -6.45
CA PRO A 257 3.89 -6.76 -5.57
C PRO A 257 3.99 -7.17 -4.09
N HIS A 258 4.62 -8.31 -3.78
CA HIS A 258 4.72 -8.79 -2.41
C HIS A 258 6.04 -9.55 -2.16
N ASN A 259 6.60 -9.39 -0.96
CA ASN A 259 7.86 -10.01 -0.56
C ASN A 259 7.80 -11.55 -0.52
N GLY A 260 6.65 -12.16 -0.27
CA GLY A 260 6.52 -13.61 -0.28
C GLY A 260 6.87 -14.22 -1.64
N LEU A 261 6.36 -13.65 -2.74
CA LEU A 261 6.75 -14.07 -4.09
C LEU A 261 8.24 -13.86 -4.35
N ALA A 262 8.79 -12.70 -3.97
CA ALA A 262 10.22 -12.38 -4.12
C ALA A 262 11.12 -13.36 -3.35
N ASN A 263 10.78 -13.63 -2.09
CA ASN A 263 11.51 -14.60 -1.25
C ASN A 263 11.44 -16.01 -1.85
N GLY A 264 10.31 -16.36 -2.48
CA GLY A 264 10.16 -17.62 -3.22
C GLY A 264 11.09 -17.70 -4.43
N VAL A 265 11.10 -16.67 -5.27
CA VAL A 265 12.03 -16.57 -6.42
C VAL A 265 13.48 -16.64 -5.93
N ASN A 266 13.82 -15.87 -4.89
CA ASN A 266 15.15 -15.88 -4.31
C ASN A 266 15.54 -17.27 -3.78
N SER A 267 14.62 -17.97 -3.11
CA SER A 267 14.85 -19.32 -2.57
C SER A 267 15.16 -20.33 -3.67
N PHE A 268 14.50 -20.26 -4.83
CA PHE A 268 14.84 -21.11 -5.97
C PHE A 268 16.28 -20.87 -6.42
N TYR A 269 16.67 -19.62 -6.67
CA TYR A 269 17.99 -19.30 -7.18
C TYR A 269 19.12 -19.51 -6.18
N THR A 270 18.87 -19.37 -4.88
CA THR A 270 19.89 -19.55 -3.83
C THR A 270 19.93 -20.97 -3.24
N SER A 271 19.04 -21.87 -3.69
CA SER A 271 19.04 -23.27 -3.23
C SER A 271 20.34 -23.99 -3.63
N MET A 272 20.72 -25.01 -2.87
CA MET A 272 21.89 -25.85 -3.18
C MET A 272 21.73 -26.60 -4.52
N SER A 273 20.53 -26.77 -5.00
CA SER A 273 20.21 -27.41 -6.29
C SER A 273 20.05 -26.41 -7.43
N SER A 274 20.26 -25.12 -7.17
CA SER A 274 20.13 -24.08 -8.19
C SER A 274 21.14 -24.30 -9.32
N PRO A 275 20.69 -24.20 -10.57
CA PRO A 275 21.59 -24.22 -11.72
C PRO A 275 22.38 -22.90 -11.90
N VAL A 276 22.02 -21.86 -11.15
CA VAL A 276 22.62 -20.51 -11.23
C VAL A 276 23.53 -20.29 -10.02
N THR A 277 24.76 -19.91 -10.28
CA THR A 277 25.79 -19.65 -9.24
C THR A 277 26.37 -18.23 -9.28
N ASN A 278 26.01 -17.45 -10.28
CA ASN A 278 26.38 -16.03 -10.42
C ASN A 278 25.11 -15.19 -10.63
N TYR A 279 24.95 -14.19 -9.79
CA TYR A 279 23.78 -13.31 -9.75
C TYR A 279 24.06 -11.88 -10.26
N ASP A 280 25.22 -11.61 -10.88
CA ASP A 280 25.62 -10.24 -11.27
C ASP A 280 24.58 -9.55 -12.17
N GLY A 281 24.00 -10.30 -13.11
CA GLY A 281 22.93 -9.80 -13.98
C GLY A 281 21.53 -10.15 -13.52
N MET A 282 21.32 -10.65 -12.28
CA MET A 282 20.00 -10.98 -11.78
C MET A 282 19.52 -9.96 -10.75
N GLY A 283 18.26 -9.56 -10.87
CA GLY A 283 17.60 -8.64 -9.95
C GLY A 283 16.19 -9.11 -9.58
N ILE A 284 15.92 -9.19 -8.29
CA ILE A 284 14.59 -9.40 -7.74
C ILE A 284 14.26 -8.18 -6.89
N PHE A 285 13.08 -7.61 -7.11
CA PHE A 285 12.60 -6.44 -6.40
C PHE A 285 11.17 -6.68 -5.94
N CYS A 286 10.81 -6.23 -4.74
CA CYS A 286 9.48 -6.44 -4.19
C CYS A 286 8.94 -5.20 -3.47
N ILE A 287 7.62 -5.16 -3.32
CA ILE A 287 6.96 -4.28 -2.37
C ILE A 287 6.90 -5.00 -1.04
N ASN A 288 7.09 -4.25 0.04
CA ASN A 288 7.20 -4.71 1.41
C ASN A 288 8.39 -5.66 1.66
N GLY A 289 8.62 -5.96 2.92
CA GLY A 289 9.72 -6.82 3.32
C GLY A 289 9.59 -7.27 4.77
N ASP A 290 10.30 -8.33 5.07
CA ASP A 290 10.50 -8.88 6.40
C ASP A 290 12.00 -9.13 6.66
N GLY A 291 12.35 -9.72 7.79
CA GLY A 291 13.72 -10.02 8.11
C GLY A 291 14.41 -10.90 7.05
N SER A 292 13.69 -11.85 6.44
CA SER A 292 14.24 -12.71 5.39
C SER A 292 14.53 -11.95 4.09
N THR A 293 13.67 -10.98 3.76
CA THR A 293 13.86 -10.08 2.62
C THR A 293 15.10 -9.22 2.80
N THR A 294 15.22 -8.56 3.95
CA THR A 294 16.35 -7.66 4.25
C THR A 294 17.68 -8.40 4.38
N ASP A 295 17.69 -9.60 4.97
CA ASP A 295 18.87 -10.47 5.02
C ASP A 295 19.30 -10.92 3.62
N SER A 296 18.34 -11.19 2.73
CA SER A 296 18.62 -11.53 1.34
C SER A 296 19.20 -10.35 0.57
N ILE A 297 18.67 -9.12 0.78
CA ILE A 297 19.23 -7.90 0.21
C ILE A 297 20.65 -7.68 0.73
N LYS A 298 20.90 -7.86 2.02
CA LYS A 298 22.27 -7.81 2.58
C LYS A 298 23.20 -8.83 1.92
N SER A 299 22.75 -10.08 1.79
CA SER A 299 23.50 -11.14 1.13
C SER A 299 23.79 -10.83 -0.35
N SER A 300 22.94 -10.02 -1.00
CA SER A 300 23.16 -9.62 -2.39
C SER A 300 24.36 -8.72 -2.58
N THR A 301 24.74 -7.92 -1.56
CA THR A 301 25.95 -7.09 -1.58
C THR A 301 27.24 -7.93 -1.58
N GLU A 302 27.12 -9.20 -1.14
CA GLU A 302 28.21 -10.18 -1.14
C GLU A 302 28.16 -11.14 -2.35
N GLY A 303 27.24 -10.90 -3.29
CA GLY A 303 27.03 -11.76 -4.46
C GLY A 303 26.37 -13.11 -4.14
N LYS A 304 25.72 -13.25 -2.98
CA LYS A 304 25.11 -14.50 -2.49
C LYS A 304 23.59 -14.58 -2.73
N SER A 305 22.97 -13.52 -3.22
CA SER A 305 21.52 -13.44 -3.46
C SER A 305 21.23 -12.54 -4.66
N PRO A 306 20.24 -12.84 -5.50
CA PRO A 306 19.76 -11.96 -6.54
C PRO A 306 18.71 -10.93 -6.06
N LEU A 307 18.27 -10.95 -4.79
CA LEU A 307 17.28 -10.02 -4.27
C LEU A 307 17.96 -8.68 -3.97
N ARG A 308 17.67 -7.66 -4.79
CA ARG A 308 18.40 -6.39 -4.84
C ARG A 308 17.77 -5.27 -4.04
N GLY A 309 16.45 -5.28 -3.89
CA GLY A 309 15.80 -4.19 -3.18
C GLY A 309 14.32 -4.38 -2.94
N THR A 310 13.85 -3.61 -1.97
CA THR A 310 12.42 -3.46 -1.66
C THR A 310 12.09 -2.00 -1.39
N VAL A 311 10.85 -1.63 -1.67
CA VAL A 311 10.22 -0.41 -1.18
C VAL A 311 9.11 -0.81 -0.24
N MET A 312 9.10 -0.26 0.95
CA MET A 312 8.13 -0.59 1.98
C MET A 312 7.73 0.65 2.76
N THR A 313 6.57 0.62 3.38
CA THR A 313 6.26 1.54 4.48
C THR A 313 7.15 1.18 5.68
N GLY A 314 7.40 2.13 6.57
CA GLY A 314 8.18 1.91 7.79
C GLY A 314 7.68 0.73 8.62
N SER A 315 8.41 0.39 9.66
CA SER A 315 7.94 -0.61 10.62
C SER A 315 6.57 -0.20 11.20
N VAL A 316 5.86 -1.14 11.82
CA VAL A 316 4.59 -0.84 12.49
C VAL A 316 4.75 0.30 13.50
N GLN A 317 5.89 0.34 14.20
CA GLN A 317 6.20 1.40 15.16
C GLN A 317 6.44 2.74 14.46
N ASP A 318 7.18 2.75 13.34
CA ASP A 318 7.43 3.99 12.57
C ASP A 318 6.11 4.59 12.07
N THR A 319 5.20 3.74 11.57
CA THR A 319 3.87 4.19 11.12
C THR A 319 3.02 4.67 12.29
N ALA A 320 3.14 4.07 13.49
CA ALA A 320 2.45 4.53 14.69
C ALA A 320 2.96 5.90 15.15
N ASP A 321 4.28 6.10 15.13
CA ASP A 321 4.93 7.36 15.51
C ASP A 321 4.61 8.48 14.49
N GLU A 322 4.59 8.14 13.20
CA GLU A 322 4.16 9.04 12.14
C GLU A 322 2.69 9.44 12.29
N MET A 323 1.80 8.49 12.56
CA MET A 323 0.39 8.76 12.83
C MET A 323 0.21 9.68 14.04
N LEU A 324 0.96 9.43 15.11
CA LEU A 324 0.96 10.28 16.30
C LEU A 324 1.39 11.71 15.94
N MET A 325 2.44 11.88 15.15
CA MET A 325 2.92 13.18 14.68
C MET A 325 1.86 13.94 13.91
N TYR A 326 1.25 13.30 12.90
CA TYR A 326 0.22 13.94 12.07
C TYR A 326 -1.04 14.26 12.86
N ILE A 327 -1.51 13.37 13.73
CA ILE A 327 -2.69 13.62 14.55
C ILE A 327 -2.41 14.73 15.57
N THR A 328 -1.23 14.76 16.17
CA THR A 328 -0.84 15.86 17.06
C THR A 328 -0.86 17.20 16.32
N GLY A 329 -0.27 17.26 15.13
CA GLY A 329 -0.27 18.45 14.28
C GLY A 329 -1.65 18.83 13.75
N LEU A 330 -2.56 17.89 13.54
CA LEU A 330 -3.96 18.18 13.25
C LEU A 330 -4.68 18.81 14.45
N MET A 331 -4.37 18.33 15.66
CA MET A 331 -5.02 18.81 16.89
C MET A 331 -4.50 20.16 17.35
N ASP A 332 -3.25 20.50 17.07
CA ASP A 332 -2.66 21.81 17.41
C ASP A 332 -2.78 22.86 16.28
N GLY A 333 -3.34 22.45 15.13
CA GLY A 333 -3.56 23.34 13.98
C GLY A 333 -2.35 23.50 13.06
N THR A 334 -1.27 22.74 13.25
CA THR A 334 -0.13 22.67 12.32
C THR A 334 -0.59 22.21 10.95
N TYR A 335 -1.46 21.19 10.91
CA TYR A 335 -2.09 20.72 9.68
C TYR A 335 -3.54 21.18 9.60
N ALA A 336 -3.94 21.70 8.45
CA ALA A 336 -5.32 22.09 8.20
C ALA A 336 -6.23 20.86 7.98
N ASP A 337 -7.53 21.01 8.24
CA ASP A 337 -8.52 19.99 7.89
C ASP A 337 -8.44 19.65 6.40
N GLY A 338 -8.49 18.37 6.07
CA GLY A 338 -8.33 17.85 4.72
C GLY A 338 -6.86 17.64 4.31
N TYR A 339 -5.92 17.74 5.25
CA TYR A 339 -4.51 17.45 4.98
C TYR A 339 -4.32 15.99 4.53
N VAL A 340 -3.49 15.80 3.52
CA VAL A 340 -3.08 14.49 3.01
C VAL A 340 -1.59 14.36 3.25
N SER A 341 -1.18 13.35 4.04
CA SER A 341 0.24 13.09 4.27
C SER A 341 0.90 12.49 3.04
N ASP A 342 2.18 12.73 2.86
CA ASP A 342 2.99 11.93 1.95
C ASP A 342 3.21 10.54 2.56
N ALA A 343 3.36 9.53 1.70
CA ALA A 343 3.75 8.21 2.16
C ALA A 343 5.23 8.23 2.56
N ASN A 344 5.54 7.90 3.80
CA ASN A 344 6.93 7.68 4.22
C ASN A 344 7.38 6.31 3.72
N LEU A 345 8.12 6.29 2.61
CA LEU A 345 8.60 5.08 1.96
C LEU A 345 10.07 4.84 2.30
N LEU A 346 10.36 3.62 2.72
CA LEU A 346 11.72 3.13 2.94
C LEU A 346 12.22 2.43 1.68
N PHE A 347 13.37 2.88 1.18
CA PHE A 347 14.07 2.27 0.05
C PHE A 347 15.22 1.43 0.57
N ILE A 348 15.04 0.12 0.62
CA ILE A 348 16.03 -0.82 1.14
C ILE A 348 16.69 -1.56 -0.02
N PHE A 349 17.96 -1.28 -0.25
CA PHE A 349 18.78 -1.85 -1.31
C PHE A 349 20.28 -1.80 -0.89
N ASP A 350 21.21 -2.10 -1.78
CA ASP A 350 22.64 -2.21 -1.47
C ASP A 350 23.25 -1.01 -0.73
N LYS A 351 22.78 0.22 -1.04
CA LYS A 351 23.31 1.45 -0.43
C LYS A 351 22.68 1.80 0.92
N THR A 352 21.50 1.28 1.22
CA THR A 352 20.72 1.65 2.42
C THR A 352 20.55 0.52 3.42
N ILE A 353 20.86 -0.72 3.02
CA ILE A 353 20.61 -1.90 3.87
C ILE A 353 21.34 -1.84 5.21
N ASP A 354 22.56 -1.29 5.25
CA ASP A 354 23.34 -1.18 6.48
C ASP A 354 22.75 -0.12 7.43
N GLU A 355 22.27 1.00 6.89
CA GLU A 355 21.55 2.02 7.64
C GLU A 355 20.29 1.40 8.25
N TYR A 356 19.47 0.74 7.43
CA TYR A 356 18.25 0.10 7.88
C TYR A 356 18.50 -0.96 8.96
N GLN A 357 19.46 -1.87 8.77
CA GLN A 357 19.75 -2.91 9.75
C GLN A 357 20.29 -2.35 11.09
N SER A 358 20.91 -1.18 11.07
CA SER A 358 21.45 -0.56 12.29
C SER A 358 20.47 0.34 13.03
N THR A 359 19.52 0.94 12.32
CA THR A 359 18.62 1.98 12.85
C THR A 359 17.14 1.64 12.77
N GLY A 360 16.75 0.69 11.92
CA GLY A 360 15.36 0.42 11.56
C GLY A 360 14.76 1.44 10.57
N ALA A 361 15.54 2.43 10.14
CA ALA A 361 15.09 3.52 9.28
C ALA A 361 16.04 3.73 8.09
N VAL A 362 15.60 4.45 7.09
CA VAL A 362 16.42 4.94 5.97
C VAL A 362 16.13 6.44 5.82
N THR A 363 17.14 7.25 6.03
CA THR A 363 17.07 8.72 5.92
C THR A 363 17.98 9.27 4.83
N SER A 364 18.91 8.45 4.35
CA SER A 364 19.92 8.83 3.35
C SER A 364 19.39 8.86 1.92
N VAL A 365 18.23 8.28 1.66
CA VAL A 365 17.64 8.16 0.31
C VAL A 365 16.11 8.32 0.40
N THR A 366 15.57 9.07 -0.55
CA THR A 366 14.13 9.32 -0.71
C THR A 366 13.67 8.99 -2.12
N GLY A 367 12.37 9.02 -2.38
CA GLY A 367 11.81 8.84 -3.72
C GLY A 367 12.35 9.84 -4.76
N ALA A 368 12.78 11.03 -4.33
CA ALA A 368 13.37 12.05 -5.21
C ALA A 368 14.69 11.60 -5.84
N ASP A 369 15.43 10.68 -5.20
CA ASP A 369 16.71 10.16 -5.71
C ASP A 369 16.55 9.22 -6.92
N PHE A 370 15.32 8.86 -7.25
CA PHE A 370 14.96 7.99 -8.36
C PHE A 370 14.14 8.69 -9.45
N ASN A 371 13.89 9.99 -9.34
CA ASN A 371 13.12 10.78 -10.33
C ASN A 371 13.99 11.24 -11.51
#